data_aa1b1efd9f877ef8c97bfe1ba3236542
#
_entry.id   aa1b1efd9f877ef8c97bfe1ba3236542
#
_cell.length_a   1.000
_cell.length_b   1.000
_cell.length_c   1.000
_cell.angle_alpha   90.00
_cell.angle_beta   90.00
_cell.angle_gamma   90.00
#
_symmetry.space_group_name_H-M   'P 1'
#
loop_
_entity.id
_entity.type
_entity.pdbx_description
1 polymer ?
#
loop_
_entity_poly.entity_id
_entity_poly.type
_entity_poly.pdbx_seq_one_letter_code
_entity_poly.pdbx_strand_id
1 'polypeptide(L)'
;VIATTPGMSYQRPAEAMKMLLKARHLSPTYGGKTPVAPEAEDMMVMSEVPDIFHAGHIHVTDIDSYRGTLVVNSGAWQSQTGFQQTMGITPSPGIAVVVNLATLQPFKRDFNHQRQVP
;
A
#
# COMPACT_ATOMS: atom_id res chain seq x y z
N VAL A 1 0.41 -7.66 -8.44
CA VAL A 1 1.76 -7.11 -8.63
C VAL A 1 2.77 -7.75 -7.70
N ILE A 2 2.55 -7.73 -6.38
CA ILE A 2 3.51 -8.30 -5.40
C ILE A 2 3.79 -9.78 -5.69
N ALA A 3 2.74 -10.57 -5.89
CA ALA A 3 2.87 -12.02 -6.08
C ALA A 3 3.56 -12.41 -7.39
N THR A 4 3.64 -11.53 -8.37
CA THR A 4 4.15 -11.81 -9.71
C THR A 4 5.43 -11.06 -10.06
N THR A 5 5.92 -10.20 -9.17
CA THR A 5 7.12 -9.41 -9.41
C THR A 5 8.26 -9.89 -8.51
N PRO A 6 9.39 -10.34 -9.08
CA PRO A 6 10.56 -10.75 -8.30
C PRO A 6 11.04 -9.62 -7.37
N GLY A 7 11.42 -9.98 -6.14
CA GLY A 7 11.93 -9.04 -5.15
C GLY A 7 10.87 -8.26 -4.39
N MET A 8 9.60 -8.38 -4.73
CA MET A 8 8.48 -7.76 -4.00
C MET A 8 8.08 -8.60 -2.79
N SER A 9 7.69 -7.94 -1.71
CA SER A 9 7.28 -8.59 -0.46
C SER A 9 5.97 -8.00 0.06
N TYR A 10 5.11 -8.85 0.62
CA TYR A 10 3.92 -8.41 1.33
C TYR A 10 4.23 -7.63 2.61
N GLN A 11 5.45 -7.73 3.15
CA GLN A 11 5.91 -6.92 4.29
C GLN A 11 6.27 -5.48 3.89
N ARG A 12 6.53 -5.24 2.62
CA ARG A 12 6.90 -3.93 2.09
C ARG A 12 6.02 -3.55 0.90
N PRO A 13 4.71 -3.34 1.12
CA PRO A 13 3.79 -2.99 0.03
C PRO A 13 4.13 -1.65 -0.66
N ALA A 14 4.79 -0.73 0.03
CA ALA A 14 5.22 0.53 -0.57
C ALA A 14 6.17 0.34 -1.75
N GLU A 15 7.00 -0.71 -1.76
CA GLU A 15 7.89 -1.00 -2.89
C GLU A 15 7.11 -1.32 -4.16
N ALA A 16 6.03 -2.11 -4.04
CA ALA A 16 5.15 -2.39 -5.17
C ALA A 16 4.41 -1.13 -5.65
N MET A 17 3.98 -0.28 -4.72
CA MET A 17 3.32 0.99 -5.04
C MET A 17 4.25 1.94 -5.78
N LYS A 18 5.52 2.02 -5.37
CA LYS A 18 6.55 2.80 -6.07
C LYS A 18 6.77 2.30 -7.51
N MET A 19 6.71 0.99 -7.72
CA MET A 19 6.80 0.42 -9.06
C MET A 19 5.61 0.83 -9.94
N LEU A 20 4.40 0.85 -9.38
CA LEU A 20 3.21 1.33 -10.10
C LEU A 20 3.33 2.82 -10.46
N LEU A 21 3.84 3.64 -9.55
CA LEU A 21 4.13 5.05 -9.82
C LEU A 21 5.19 5.22 -10.91
N LYS A 22 6.23 4.41 -10.88
CA LYS A 22 7.27 4.41 -11.91
C LYS A 22 6.71 4.04 -13.28
N ALA A 23 5.83 3.04 -13.33
CA ALA A 23 5.14 2.62 -14.55
C ALA A 23 4.04 3.62 -14.97
N ARG A 24 3.58 4.49 -14.08
CA ARG A 24 2.43 5.38 -14.31
C ARG A 24 1.18 4.61 -14.70
N HIS A 25 0.99 3.44 -14.05
CA HIS A 25 -0.09 2.52 -14.38
C HIS A 25 -0.50 1.70 -13.15
N LEU A 26 -1.80 1.60 -12.90
CA LEU A 26 -2.35 0.91 -11.73
C LEU A 26 -2.37 -0.62 -11.92
N SER A 27 -2.33 -1.11 -13.14
CA SER A 27 -2.29 -2.53 -13.45
C SER A 27 -1.50 -2.76 -14.75
N PRO A 28 -0.15 -2.74 -14.70
CA PRO A 28 0.68 -2.67 -15.90
C PRO A 28 0.77 -3.98 -16.71
N THR A 29 0.03 -5.01 -16.31
CA THR A 29 0.03 -6.29 -17.00
C THR A 29 -1.38 -6.65 -17.44
N TYR A 30 -1.63 -6.65 -18.75
CA TYR A 30 -2.88 -7.15 -19.33
C TYR A 30 -2.85 -8.68 -19.41
N GLY A 31 -3.97 -9.31 -19.05
CA GLY A 31 -4.06 -10.78 -19.04
C GLY A 31 -3.37 -11.47 -17.86
N GLY A 32 -2.93 -10.71 -16.86
CA GLY A 32 -2.37 -11.24 -15.62
C GLY A 32 -3.44 -11.65 -14.60
N LYS A 33 -3.06 -11.76 -13.32
CA LYS A 33 -3.98 -12.14 -12.23
C LYS A 33 -5.06 -11.10 -11.96
N THR A 34 -4.78 -9.82 -12.22
CA THR A 34 -5.74 -8.74 -12.10
C THR A 34 -6.47 -8.58 -13.43
N PRO A 35 -7.79 -8.84 -13.47
CA PRO A 35 -8.54 -8.63 -14.70
C PRO A 35 -8.62 -7.15 -15.06
N VAL A 36 -8.40 -6.83 -16.32
CA VAL A 36 -8.51 -5.48 -16.86
C VAL A 36 -9.59 -5.48 -17.94
N ALA A 37 -10.54 -4.55 -17.84
CA ALA A 37 -11.61 -4.43 -18.84
C ALA A 37 -11.04 -4.05 -20.21
N PRO A 38 -11.55 -4.66 -21.32
CA PRO A 38 -11.09 -4.35 -22.67
C PRO A 38 -11.73 -3.05 -23.19
N GLU A 39 -11.39 -1.93 -22.57
CA GLU A 39 -11.89 -0.61 -22.95
C GLU A 39 -11.09 -0.01 -24.11
N ALA A 40 -11.70 0.94 -24.83
CA ALA A 40 -11.03 1.64 -25.92
C ALA A 40 -9.88 2.54 -25.42
N GLU A 41 -10.02 3.07 -24.19
CA GLU A 41 -8.97 3.79 -23.48
C GLU A 41 -8.46 2.97 -22.30
N ASP A 42 -7.18 3.07 -22.03
CA ASP A 42 -6.59 2.45 -20.85
C ASP A 42 -6.85 3.33 -19.63
N MET A 43 -7.89 2.98 -18.86
CA MET A 43 -8.33 3.72 -17.69
C MET A 43 -7.40 3.54 -16.49
N MET A 44 -6.40 2.65 -16.57
CA MET A 44 -5.46 2.41 -15.48
C MET A 44 -4.21 3.28 -15.57
N VAL A 45 -4.07 4.06 -16.63
CA VAL A 45 -2.95 5.01 -16.79
C VAL A 45 -3.11 6.16 -15.79
N MET A 46 -2.04 6.45 -15.06
CA MET A 46 -1.94 7.66 -14.24
C MET A 46 -1.49 8.83 -15.12
N SER A 47 -2.43 9.56 -15.69
CA SER A 47 -2.13 10.74 -16.53
C SER A 47 -1.57 11.90 -15.71
N GLU A 48 -1.99 12.01 -14.45
CA GLU A 48 -1.48 12.99 -13.48
C GLU A 48 -0.77 12.26 -12.34
N VAL A 49 0.35 12.84 -11.87
CA VAL A 49 1.07 12.32 -10.70
C VAL A 49 0.33 12.75 -9.45
N PRO A 50 -0.12 11.82 -8.60
CA PRO A 50 -0.77 12.19 -7.35
C PRO A 50 0.24 12.75 -6.34
N ASP A 51 -0.22 13.62 -5.45
CA ASP A 51 0.56 14.05 -4.29
C ASP A 51 0.64 12.95 -3.24
N ILE A 52 -0.45 12.19 -3.10
CA ILE A 52 -0.55 11.04 -2.18
C ILE A 52 -1.06 9.84 -2.97
N PHE A 53 -0.32 8.75 -2.94
CA PHE A 53 -0.76 7.46 -3.44
C PHE A 53 -1.06 6.55 -2.25
N HIS A 54 -2.34 6.28 -2.04
CA HIS A 54 -2.83 5.49 -0.91
C HIS A 54 -3.43 4.18 -1.39
N ALA A 55 -3.04 3.09 -0.76
CA ALA A 55 -3.59 1.77 -0.99
C ALA A 55 -3.88 1.05 0.32
N GLY A 56 -4.59 -0.04 0.23
CA GLY A 56 -4.94 -0.91 1.35
C GLY A 56 -4.83 -2.38 0.96
N HIS A 57 -5.71 -3.22 1.51
CA HIS A 57 -5.78 -4.65 1.28
C HIS A 57 -4.63 -5.45 1.89
N ILE A 58 -3.41 -5.00 1.78
CA ILE A 58 -2.27 -5.59 2.49
C ILE A 58 -2.29 -5.07 3.94
N HIS A 59 -2.33 -5.96 4.91
CA HIS A 59 -2.52 -5.63 6.32
C HIS A 59 -1.23 -5.14 7.02
N VAL A 60 -0.32 -4.58 6.28
CA VAL A 60 0.94 -4.01 6.78
C VAL A 60 0.94 -2.51 6.51
N THR A 61 1.14 -1.71 7.56
CA THR A 61 1.32 -0.27 7.42
C THR A 61 2.71 0.01 6.88
N ASP A 62 2.78 0.67 5.73
CA ASP A 62 4.05 1.02 5.09
C ASP A 62 3.96 2.42 4.50
N ILE A 63 4.95 3.24 4.78
CA ILE A 63 5.00 4.63 4.34
C ILE A 63 6.34 4.88 3.68
N ASP A 64 6.31 5.49 2.51
CA ASP A 64 7.52 5.87 1.78
C ASP A 64 7.22 7.08 0.91
N SER A 65 8.17 7.52 0.15
CA SER A 65 8.00 8.56 -0.85
C SER A 65 8.69 8.16 -2.15
N TYR A 66 8.13 8.63 -3.25
CA TYR A 66 8.70 8.41 -4.57
C TYR A 66 8.55 9.68 -5.41
N ARG A 67 9.67 10.33 -5.71
CA ARG A 67 9.72 11.53 -6.55
C ARG A 67 8.68 12.60 -6.15
N GLY A 68 8.58 12.88 -4.86
CA GLY A 68 7.66 13.87 -4.32
C GLY A 68 6.24 13.38 -4.05
N THR A 69 5.90 12.15 -4.42
CA THR A 69 4.63 11.51 -4.06
C THR A 69 4.78 10.79 -2.74
N LEU A 70 3.91 11.09 -1.78
CA LEU A 70 3.79 10.31 -0.56
C LEU A 70 3.09 8.99 -0.87
N VAL A 71 3.71 7.88 -0.47
CA VAL A 71 3.20 6.52 -0.69
C VAL A 71 2.77 5.94 0.64
N VAL A 72 1.49 5.54 0.76
CA VAL A 72 0.93 5.01 2.00
C VAL A 72 0.14 3.74 1.72
N ASN A 73 0.53 2.64 2.35
CA ASN A 73 -0.35 1.50 2.56
C ASN A 73 -0.79 1.55 4.02
N SER A 74 -2.08 1.76 4.25
CA SER A 74 -2.59 2.07 5.59
C SER A 74 -2.76 0.84 6.49
N GLY A 75 -2.59 -0.37 5.93
CA GLY A 75 -2.78 -1.60 6.68
C GLY A 75 -4.25 -1.86 7.02
N ALA A 76 -4.48 -2.58 8.10
CA ALA A 76 -5.80 -2.88 8.64
C ALA A 76 -5.73 -2.98 10.16
N TRP A 77 -6.91 -2.99 10.80
CA TRP A 77 -7.00 -3.14 12.26
C TRP A 77 -7.34 -4.57 12.67
N GLN A 78 -7.36 -5.47 11.70
CA GLN A 78 -7.52 -6.90 11.92
C GLN A 78 -6.20 -7.53 12.34
N SER A 79 -6.25 -8.41 13.34
CA SER A 79 -5.10 -9.22 13.75
C SER A 79 -4.74 -10.24 12.66
N GLN A 80 -3.62 -10.95 12.84
CA GLN A 80 -3.14 -11.92 11.88
C GLN A 80 -4.20 -12.99 11.56
N THR A 81 -4.47 -13.18 10.28
CA THR A 81 -5.34 -14.25 9.78
C THR A 81 -4.57 -15.56 9.59
N GLY A 82 -5.29 -16.68 9.49
CA GLY A 82 -4.68 -17.97 9.17
C GLY A 82 -3.95 -17.97 7.82
N PHE A 83 -4.51 -17.27 6.84
CA PHE A 83 -3.85 -17.09 5.53
C PHE A 83 -2.52 -16.34 5.67
N GLN A 84 -2.50 -15.24 6.41
CA GLN A 84 -1.28 -14.45 6.64
C GLN A 84 -0.22 -15.28 7.39
N GLN A 85 -0.64 -16.06 8.37
CA GLN A 85 0.26 -16.96 9.10
C GLN A 85 0.88 -17.98 8.15
N THR A 86 0.09 -18.59 7.29
CA THR A 86 0.57 -19.56 6.29
C THR A 86 1.56 -18.91 5.30
N MET A 87 1.33 -17.66 4.92
CA MET A 87 2.18 -16.91 3.99
C MET A 87 3.39 -16.24 4.66
N GLY A 88 3.52 -16.35 5.98
CA GLY A 88 4.59 -15.68 6.73
C GLY A 88 4.45 -14.17 6.79
N ILE A 89 3.24 -13.64 6.65
CA ILE A 89 2.97 -12.20 6.70
C ILE A 89 2.62 -11.79 8.12
N THR A 90 3.35 -10.82 8.66
CA THR A 90 3.06 -10.23 9.97
C THR A 90 2.36 -8.89 9.76
N PRO A 91 1.06 -8.79 10.10
CA PRO A 91 0.32 -7.54 9.94
C PRO A 91 0.73 -6.48 10.97
N SER A 92 0.34 -5.24 10.70
CA SER A 92 0.51 -4.09 11.61
C SER A 92 -0.88 -3.58 12.03
N PRO A 93 -1.63 -4.31 12.88
CA PRO A 93 -2.96 -3.88 13.25
C PRO A 93 -2.94 -2.67 14.18
N GLY A 94 -4.00 -1.86 14.15
CA GLY A 94 -4.18 -0.75 15.08
C GLY A 94 -3.27 0.46 14.84
N ILE A 95 -2.71 0.60 13.66
CA ILE A 95 -1.91 1.75 13.25
C ILE A 95 -2.77 2.66 12.37
N ALA A 96 -2.91 3.93 12.76
CA ALA A 96 -3.48 4.95 11.89
C ALA A 96 -2.36 5.80 11.27
N VAL A 97 -2.52 6.16 10.02
CA VAL A 97 -1.62 7.10 9.34
C VAL A 97 -2.32 8.44 9.23
N VAL A 98 -1.67 9.49 9.70
CA VAL A 98 -2.16 10.85 9.64
C VAL A 98 -1.21 11.65 8.77
N VAL A 99 -1.74 12.44 7.85
CA VAL A 99 -0.94 13.24 6.92
C VAL A 99 -1.31 14.71 7.07
N ASN A 100 -0.31 15.56 7.25
CA ASN A 100 -0.49 17.01 7.15
C ASN A 100 -0.56 17.37 5.67
N LEU A 101 -1.72 17.78 5.19
CA LEU A 101 -1.93 18.07 3.77
C LEU A 101 -1.18 19.31 3.28
N ALA A 102 -0.79 20.22 4.16
CA ALA A 102 -0.01 21.39 3.78
C ALA A 102 1.46 21.04 3.47
N THR A 103 2.00 20.06 4.19
CA THR A 103 3.42 19.68 4.09
C THR A 103 3.65 18.30 3.51
N LEU A 104 2.60 17.48 3.39
CA LEU A 104 2.62 16.06 3.07
C LEU A 104 3.46 15.24 4.07
N GLN A 105 3.66 15.74 5.28
CA GLN A 105 4.38 15.03 6.32
C GLN A 105 3.46 13.97 6.94
N PRO A 106 3.81 12.67 6.85
CA PRO A 106 3.06 11.60 7.48
C PRO A 106 3.54 11.35 8.89
N PHE A 107 2.65 10.84 9.74
CA PHE A 107 3.02 10.24 11.00
C PHE A 107 2.07 9.09 11.34
N LYS A 108 2.59 8.11 12.09
CA LYS A 108 1.82 6.95 12.54
C LYS A 108 1.31 7.19 13.94
N ARG A 109 0.06 6.80 14.19
CA ARG A 109 -0.48 6.70 15.53
C ARG A 109 -0.75 5.23 15.84
N ASP A 110 -0.04 4.72 16.85
CA ASP A 110 -0.17 3.34 17.29
C ASP A 110 -1.17 3.27 18.45
N PHE A 111 -2.25 2.51 18.27
CA PHE A 111 -3.29 2.30 19.27
C PHE A 111 -3.11 0.98 20.03
N ASN A 112 -2.05 0.22 19.78
CA ASN A 112 -1.80 -1.06 20.46
C ASN A 112 -1.25 -0.90 21.88
N HIS A 113 -0.72 0.27 22.23
CA HIS A 113 -0.24 0.54 23.57
C HIS A 113 -1.43 0.70 24.52
N GLN A 114 -1.77 -0.37 25.23
CA GLN A 114 -2.67 -0.27 26.37
C GLN A 114 -2.00 0.62 27.40
N ARG A 115 -2.68 1.69 27.80
CA ARG A 115 -2.32 2.36 29.02
C ARG A 115 -2.38 1.31 30.12
N GLN A 116 -1.25 1.00 30.71
CA GLN A 116 -1.27 0.31 32.00
C GLN A 116 -2.04 1.22 32.95
N VAL A 117 -3.26 0.81 33.24
CA VAL A 117 -4.01 1.47 34.32
C VAL A 117 -3.32 1.05 35.60
N PRO A 118 -2.84 1.99 36.38
CA PRO A 118 -2.22 1.67 37.68
C PRO A 118 -3.23 1.02 38.63
#